data_8083a7ae23ece63b291f7cb6052b0302
#
_entry.id   8083a7ae23ece63b291f7cb6052b0302
#
_cell.length_a   1.000
_cell.length_b   1.000
_cell.length_c   1.000
_cell.angle_alpha   90.00
_cell.angle_beta   90.00
_cell.angle_gamma   90.00
#
_symmetry.space_group_name_H-M   'P 1'
#
loop_
_entity.id
_entity.type
_entity.pdbx_description
1 polymer ?
#
loop_
_entity_poly.entity_id
_entity_poly.type
_entity_poly.pdbx_seq_one_letter_code
_entity_poly.pdbx_strand_id
1 'polypeptide(L)'
;ISACLVLQAQSQLKAIYKDNADTIIGNMDSRIFLGGSEPTTLKELNQALGKETIDIYNTSNTRGNSPSYGQNFQKLGKDLASVDELAVLDGSKCILQLRGVRPFLSDKYDLTQHPNYKYTSDFDKRNEFNIEQFLSRRLKLKAGDEFVVVDAD
;
A
#
# COMPACT_ATOMS: atom_id res chain seq x y z
N ILE A 1 -14.16 -15.90 -8.44
CA ILE A 1 -13.91 -14.52 -8.95
C ILE A 1 -12.97 -13.87 -7.96
N SER A 2 -11.85 -13.31 -8.42
CA SER A 2 -10.93 -12.50 -7.62
C SER A 2 -10.94 -11.06 -8.14
N ALA A 3 -10.76 -10.09 -7.23
CA ALA A 3 -10.65 -8.68 -7.57
C ALA A 3 -9.33 -8.12 -7.03
N CYS A 4 -8.64 -7.33 -7.83
CA CYS A 4 -7.48 -6.58 -7.42
C CYS A 4 -7.80 -5.09 -7.59
N LEU A 5 -7.84 -4.35 -6.48
CA LEU A 5 -8.12 -2.93 -6.47
C LEU A 5 -6.82 -2.17 -6.24
N VAL A 6 -6.56 -1.16 -7.06
CA VAL A 6 -5.42 -0.25 -6.91
C VAL A 6 -5.96 1.14 -6.64
N LEU A 7 -5.56 1.72 -5.51
CA LEU A 7 -6.05 3.02 -5.02
C LEU A 7 -4.86 3.92 -4.73
N GLN A 8 -5.01 5.21 -5.01
CA GLN A 8 -4.04 6.21 -4.56
C GLN A 8 -4.24 6.57 -3.08
N ALA A 9 -5.50 6.53 -2.62
CA ALA A 9 -5.87 6.80 -1.24
C ALA A 9 -7.18 6.09 -0.88
N GLN A 10 -7.37 5.74 0.38
CA GLN A 10 -8.63 5.14 0.87
C GLN A 10 -9.80 6.12 0.81
N SER A 11 -9.54 7.40 0.91
CA SER A 11 -10.55 8.47 0.74
C SER A 11 -11.27 8.39 -0.60
N GLN A 12 -10.61 7.92 -1.67
CA GLN A 12 -11.26 7.70 -2.98
C GLN A 12 -12.36 6.64 -2.90
N LEU A 13 -12.09 5.55 -2.18
CA LEU A 13 -13.09 4.49 -1.99
C LEU A 13 -14.28 5.00 -1.18
N LYS A 14 -14.01 5.76 -0.12
CA LYS A 14 -15.05 6.37 0.74
C LYS A 14 -15.88 7.41 -0.02
N ALA A 15 -15.28 8.16 -0.93
CA ALA A 15 -16.01 9.12 -1.77
C ALA A 15 -17.06 8.45 -2.67
N ILE A 16 -16.72 7.26 -3.20
CA ILE A 16 -17.61 6.52 -4.12
C ILE A 16 -18.61 5.65 -3.36
N TYR A 17 -18.15 4.86 -2.38
CA TYR A 17 -18.94 3.82 -1.75
C TYR A 17 -19.46 4.19 -0.36
N LYS A 18 -19.10 5.37 0.16
CA LYS A 18 -19.53 5.88 1.48
C LYS A 18 -19.31 4.82 2.58
N ASP A 19 -20.36 4.48 3.31
CA ASP A 19 -20.30 3.51 4.41
C ASP A 19 -19.94 2.08 3.97
N ASN A 20 -20.15 1.74 2.70
CA ASN A 20 -19.79 0.43 2.17
C ASN A 20 -18.29 0.27 1.90
N ALA A 21 -17.52 1.36 1.91
CA ALA A 21 -16.08 1.32 1.69
C ALA A 21 -15.36 0.43 2.71
N ASP A 22 -15.73 0.52 3.99
CA ASP A 22 -15.14 -0.27 5.05
C ASP A 22 -15.46 -1.77 4.90
N THR A 23 -16.64 -2.11 4.38
CA THR A 23 -17.01 -3.49 4.04
C THR A 23 -16.14 -4.04 2.91
N ILE A 24 -15.88 -3.24 1.88
CA ILE A 24 -15.01 -3.62 0.76
C ILE A 24 -13.60 -3.90 1.28
N ILE A 25 -13.03 -2.96 2.06
CA ILE A 25 -11.70 -3.09 2.65
C ILE A 25 -11.63 -4.32 3.57
N GLY A 26 -12.66 -4.54 4.40
CA GLY A 26 -12.72 -5.67 5.34
C GLY A 26 -12.78 -7.04 4.68
N ASN A 27 -13.26 -7.12 3.44
CA ASN A 27 -13.33 -8.36 2.66
C ASN A 27 -12.04 -8.66 1.87
N MET A 28 -11.04 -7.75 1.89
CA MET A 28 -9.76 -7.99 1.23
C MET A 28 -8.88 -8.87 2.12
N ASP A 29 -8.47 -10.03 1.62
CA ASP A 29 -7.55 -10.94 2.32
C ASP A 29 -6.10 -10.44 2.31
N SER A 30 -5.74 -9.68 1.30
CA SER A 30 -4.38 -9.16 1.11
C SER A 30 -4.43 -7.66 0.86
N ARG A 31 -3.57 -6.92 1.56
CA ARG A 31 -3.34 -5.49 1.35
C ARG A 31 -1.86 -5.23 1.20
N ILE A 32 -1.51 -4.43 0.20
CA ILE A 32 -0.12 -4.01 -0.04
C ILE A 32 -0.09 -2.49 0.00
N PHE A 33 0.70 -1.94 0.92
CA PHE A 33 0.99 -0.51 0.95
C PHE A 33 2.32 -0.25 0.26
N LEU A 34 2.27 0.53 -0.81
CA LEU A 34 3.43 0.84 -1.65
C LEU A 34 4.04 2.22 -1.36
N GLY A 35 3.61 2.86 -0.29
CA GLY A 35 3.97 4.23 0.05
C GLY A 35 2.84 5.21 -0.28
N GLY A 36 2.93 6.38 0.32
CA GLY A 36 1.96 7.46 0.15
C GLY A 36 1.97 8.38 1.35
N SER A 37 1.41 9.58 1.20
CA SER A 37 1.39 10.63 2.23
C SER A 37 -0.03 11.05 2.64
N GLU A 38 -1.07 10.34 2.19
CA GLU A 38 -2.46 10.69 2.53
C GLU A 38 -2.74 10.35 4.00
N PRO A 39 -3.08 11.34 4.85
CA PRO A 39 -3.10 11.16 6.30
C PRO A 39 -4.13 10.14 6.80
N THR A 40 -5.27 9.99 6.12
CA THR A 40 -6.31 9.03 6.51
C THR A 40 -5.82 7.60 6.27
N THR A 41 -5.23 7.35 5.11
CA THR A 41 -4.63 6.05 4.76
C THR A 41 -3.51 5.67 5.74
N LEU A 42 -2.62 6.62 6.07
CA LEU A 42 -1.53 6.37 7.00
C LEU A 42 -2.02 6.06 8.42
N LYS A 43 -3.05 6.76 8.91
CA LYS A 43 -3.65 6.49 10.23
C LYS A 43 -4.32 5.12 10.27
N GLU A 44 -5.08 4.77 9.25
CA GLU A 44 -5.75 3.47 9.19
C GLU A 44 -4.72 2.33 9.08
N LEU A 45 -3.64 2.54 8.33
CA LEU A 45 -2.55 1.58 8.24
C LEU A 45 -1.83 1.41 9.58
N ASN A 46 -1.48 2.50 10.27
CA ASN A 46 -0.88 2.46 11.60
C ASN A 46 -1.75 1.67 12.58
N GLN A 47 -3.06 1.92 12.62
CA GLN A 47 -4.00 1.19 13.46
C GLN A 47 -4.07 -0.30 13.10
N ALA A 48 -4.05 -0.63 11.81
CA ALA A 48 -4.10 -2.01 11.33
C ALA A 48 -2.80 -2.78 11.59
N LEU A 49 -1.64 -2.11 11.62
CA LEU A 49 -0.35 -2.69 12.01
C LEU A 49 -0.31 -3.03 13.50
N GLY A 50 -0.97 -2.23 14.34
CA GLY A 50 -1.03 -2.45 15.77
C GLY A 50 0.23 -1.99 16.51
N LYS A 51 0.40 -2.54 17.73
CA LYS A 51 1.47 -2.15 18.65
C LYS A 51 2.29 -3.36 19.07
N GLU A 52 3.57 -3.13 19.29
CA GLU A 52 4.45 -4.05 20.00
C GLU A 52 4.62 -3.64 21.45
N THR A 53 4.86 -4.60 22.33
CA THR A 53 5.16 -4.33 23.72
C THR A 53 6.67 -4.18 23.88
N ILE A 54 7.10 -3.01 24.34
CA ILE A 54 8.50 -2.75 24.69
C ILE A 54 8.66 -2.69 26.22
N ASP A 55 9.75 -3.24 26.72
CA ASP A 55 10.13 -3.16 28.13
C ASP A 55 11.03 -1.93 28.33
N ILE A 56 10.57 -0.99 29.15
CA ILE A 56 11.34 0.20 29.50
C ILE A 56 11.88 0.04 30.93
N TYR A 57 13.19 0.23 31.06
CA TYR A 57 13.90 0.22 32.32
C TYR A 57 14.21 1.66 32.72
N ASN A 58 13.51 2.17 33.72
CA ASN A 58 13.83 3.46 34.33
C ASN A 58 14.68 3.24 35.57
N THR A 59 15.93 3.71 35.56
CA THR A 59 16.79 3.75 36.74
C THR A 59 16.72 5.13 37.36
N SER A 60 16.25 5.21 38.59
CA SER A 60 16.31 6.43 39.40
C SER A 60 17.49 6.34 40.37
N ASN A 61 18.38 7.30 40.28
CA ASN A 61 19.55 7.42 41.13
C ASN A 61 19.45 8.69 41.96
N THR A 62 19.09 8.59 43.21
CA THR A 62 18.99 9.74 44.13
C THR A 62 20.29 9.87 44.90
N ARG A 63 21.05 10.94 44.63
CA ARG A 63 22.23 11.33 45.38
C ARG A 63 21.84 12.25 46.56
N GLY A 64 21.84 11.72 47.76
CA GLY A 64 21.56 12.45 49.00
C GLY A 64 22.16 11.69 50.19
N ASN A 65 21.90 12.16 51.45
CA ASN A 65 22.39 11.53 52.68
C ASN A 65 21.94 10.07 52.87
N SER A 66 21.05 9.55 52.03
CA SER A 66 20.65 8.15 51.93
C SER A 66 20.53 7.79 50.43
N PRO A 67 21.55 7.25 49.78
CA PRO A 67 21.49 6.84 48.39
C PRO A 67 20.50 5.70 48.21
N SER A 68 19.53 5.88 47.29
CA SER A 68 18.54 4.88 46.94
C SER A 68 18.62 4.59 45.45
N TYR A 69 18.70 3.31 45.10
CA TYR A 69 18.64 2.81 43.74
C TYR A 69 17.27 2.17 43.53
N GLY A 70 16.47 2.74 42.64
CA GLY A 70 15.20 2.16 42.20
C GLY A 70 15.26 1.77 40.73
N GLN A 71 14.93 0.53 40.43
CA GLN A 71 14.63 0.11 39.05
C GLN A 71 13.13 -0.06 38.92
N ASN A 72 12.52 0.69 37.97
CA ASN A 72 11.13 0.54 37.65
C ASN A 72 10.98 -0.06 36.28
N PHE A 73 10.26 -1.18 36.22
CA PHE A 73 9.94 -1.88 34.97
C PHE A 73 8.57 -1.39 34.49
N GLN A 74 8.51 -0.87 33.28
CA GLN A 74 7.27 -0.54 32.63
C GLN A 74 7.16 -1.22 31.27
N LYS A 75 6.02 -1.85 31.02
CA LYS A 75 5.64 -2.32 29.68
C LYS A 75 4.85 -1.25 28.98
N LEU A 76 5.37 -0.79 27.85
CA LEU A 76 4.71 0.24 27.03
C LEU A 76 4.37 -0.33 25.66
N GLY A 77 3.16 -0.02 25.17
CA GLY A 77 2.79 -0.32 23.79
C GLY A 77 3.37 0.75 22.85
N LYS A 78 4.31 0.38 22.00
CA LYS A 78 4.84 1.21 20.93
C LYS A 78 4.17 0.82 19.61
N ASP A 79 3.79 1.79 18.78
CA ASP A 79 3.28 1.51 17.45
C ASP A 79 4.34 0.73 16.65
N LEU A 80 3.93 -0.32 15.95
CA LEU A 80 4.83 -1.13 15.12
C LEU A 80 5.48 -0.29 14.01
N ALA A 81 4.72 0.64 13.44
CA ALA A 81 5.21 1.72 12.61
C ALA A 81 4.35 2.97 12.87
N SER A 82 4.96 4.07 13.25
CA SER A 82 4.26 5.33 13.47
C SER A 82 3.78 5.94 12.15
N VAL A 83 2.83 6.87 12.23
CA VAL A 83 2.34 7.59 11.03
C VAL A 83 3.48 8.32 10.32
N ASP A 84 4.42 8.89 11.09
CA ASP A 84 5.56 9.62 10.55
C ASP A 84 6.56 8.68 9.84
N GLU A 85 6.81 7.49 10.41
CA GLU A 85 7.64 6.45 9.79
C GLU A 85 7.01 5.93 8.49
N LEU A 86 5.69 5.76 8.48
CA LEU A 86 4.96 5.33 7.29
C LEU A 86 4.98 6.41 6.18
N ALA A 87 4.95 7.70 6.55
CA ALA A 87 4.99 8.80 5.59
C ALA A 87 6.33 8.92 4.87
N VAL A 88 7.43 8.51 5.51
CA VAL A 88 8.79 8.53 4.96
C VAL A 88 9.29 7.14 4.54
N LEU A 89 8.38 6.19 4.37
CA LEU A 89 8.74 4.84 3.94
C LEU A 89 9.57 4.88 2.66
N ASP A 90 10.69 4.19 2.67
CA ASP A 90 11.58 4.09 1.51
C ASP A 90 10.83 3.63 0.26
N GLY A 91 11.09 4.31 -0.87
CA GLY A 91 10.42 4.04 -2.14
C GLY A 91 10.63 2.62 -2.67
N SER A 92 11.68 1.92 -2.23
CA SER A 92 11.96 0.51 -2.58
C SER A 92 11.21 -0.49 -1.70
N LYS A 93 10.58 -0.05 -0.60
CA LYS A 93 9.91 -0.90 0.39
C LYS A 93 8.39 -0.89 0.22
N CYS A 94 7.77 -1.96 0.69
CA CYS A 94 6.32 -2.07 0.81
C CYS A 94 5.95 -2.81 2.10
N ILE A 95 4.73 -2.57 2.58
CA ILE A 95 4.17 -3.28 3.73
C ILE A 95 3.08 -4.20 3.22
N LEU A 96 3.19 -5.48 3.55
CA LEU A 96 2.22 -6.51 3.18
C LEU A 96 1.44 -6.95 4.42
N GLN A 97 0.13 -6.94 4.30
CA GLN A 97 -0.80 -7.47 5.28
C GLN A 97 -1.59 -8.61 4.64
N LEU A 98 -1.55 -9.78 5.28
CA LEU A 98 -2.33 -10.95 4.89
C LEU A 98 -3.23 -11.36 6.05
N ARG A 99 -4.45 -11.80 5.75
CA ARG A 99 -5.35 -12.31 6.78
C ARG A 99 -4.71 -13.50 7.50
N GLY A 100 -4.69 -13.45 8.82
CA GLY A 100 -4.15 -14.52 9.66
C GLY A 100 -2.62 -14.53 9.81
N VAL A 101 -1.91 -13.57 9.23
CA VAL A 101 -0.45 -13.44 9.33
C VAL A 101 -0.10 -12.05 9.87
N ARG A 102 0.98 -11.95 10.64
CA ARG A 102 1.50 -10.65 11.07
C ARG A 102 1.94 -9.82 9.86
N PRO A 103 1.71 -8.51 9.86
CA PRO A 103 2.23 -7.63 8.82
C PRO A 103 3.75 -7.73 8.71
N PHE A 104 4.28 -7.59 7.52
CA PHE A 104 5.73 -7.58 7.31
C PHE A 104 6.16 -6.55 6.26
N LEU A 105 7.36 -6.04 6.46
CA LEU A 105 8.04 -5.15 5.52
C LEU A 105 8.76 -5.99 4.48
N SER A 106 8.61 -5.64 3.22
CA SER A 106 9.24 -6.33 2.09
C SER A 106 9.83 -5.34 1.11
N ASP A 107 10.73 -5.81 0.27
CA ASP A 107 11.22 -5.07 -0.88
C ASP A 107 10.22 -5.12 -2.03
N LYS A 108 10.08 -4.02 -2.76
CA LYS A 108 9.36 -4.00 -4.03
C LYS A 108 10.19 -4.76 -5.07
N TYR A 109 9.48 -5.44 -5.96
CA TYR A 109 10.14 -6.10 -7.08
C TYR A 109 10.79 -5.07 -8.02
N ASP A 110 12.04 -5.28 -8.35
CA ASP A 110 12.74 -4.46 -9.34
C ASP A 110 12.28 -4.85 -10.75
N LEU A 111 11.46 -3.98 -11.35
CA LEU A 111 10.89 -4.21 -12.69
C LEU A 111 11.94 -4.38 -13.77
N THR A 112 13.14 -3.80 -13.59
CA THR A 112 14.22 -3.91 -14.57
C THR A 112 14.73 -5.34 -14.73
N GLN A 113 14.55 -6.17 -13.70
CA GLN A 113 14.93 -7.60 -13.72
C GLN A 113 13.87 -8.49 -14.39
N HIS A 114 12.70 -7.95 -14.72
CA HIS A 114 11.65 -8.76 -15.35
C HIS A 114 11.99 -9.07 -16.80
N PRO A 115 11.86 -10.33 -17.27
CA PRO A 115 12.18 -10.72 -18.66
C PRO A 115 11.49 -9.89 -19.75
N ASN A 116 10.29 -9.37 -19.45
CA ASN A 116 9.50 -8.56 -20.36
C ASN A 116 9.79 -7.05 -20.24
N TYR A 117 10.71 -6.61 -19.35
CA TYR A 117 11.06 -5.20 -19.21
C TYR A 117 11.49 -4.57 -20.53
N LYS A 118 12.20 -5.34 -21.38
CA LYS A 118 12.62 -4.92 -22.72
C LYS A 118 11.49 -4.48 -23.67
N TYR A 119 10.25 -4.84 -23.36
CA TYR A 119 9.07 -4.45 -24.14
C TYR A 119 8.32 -3.24 -23.58
N THR A 120 8.80 -2.66 -22.49
CA THR A 120 8.19 -1.45 -21.90
C THR A 120 8.72 -0.20 -22.56
N SER A 121 7.95 0.88 -22.50
CA SER A 121 8.36 2.22 -22.94
C SER A 121 9.52 2.79 -22.11
N ASP A 122 9.67 2.34 -20.86
CA ASP A 122 10.77 2.76 -19.98
C ASP A 122 12.12 2.20 -20.45
N PHE A 123 12.12 1.03 -21.06
CA PHE A 123 13.32 0.45 -21.68
C PHE A 123 13.64 1.09 -23.03
N ASP A 124 12.64 1.24 -23.89
CA ASP A 124 12.79 1.82 -25.22
C ASP A 124 11.51 2.58 -25.61
N LYS A 125 11.64 3.88 -25.85
CA LYS A 125 10.51 4.75 -26.26
C LYS A 125 9.78 4.25 -27.50
N ARG A 126 10.41 3.45 -28.34
CA ARG A 126 9.75 2.83 -29.51
C ARG A 126 8.67 1.83 -29.13
N ASN A 127 8.68 1.33 -27.88
CA ASN A 127 7.65 0.44 -27.36
C ASN A 127 6.42 1.20 -26.83
N GLU A 128 6.45 2.53 -26.88
CA GLU A 128 5.32 3.36 -26.43
C GLU A 128 4.10 3.08 -27.31
N PHE A 129 2.97 2.75 -26.64
CA PHE A 129 1.71 2.53 -27.32
C PHE A 129 1.05 3.85 -27.71
N ASN A 130 0.97 4.12 -29.01
CA ASN A 130 0.28 5.31 -29.52
C ASN A 130 -1.19 5.00 -29.76
N ILE A 131 -2.05 5.46 -28.83
CA ILE A 131 -3.49 5.23 -28.88
C ILE A 131 -4.14 5.89 -30.11
N GLU A 132 -3.67 7.07 -30.55
CA GLU A 132 -4.22 7.80 -31.69
C GLU A 132 -3.96 7.04 -32.99
N GLN A 133 -2.75 6.52 -33.16
CA GLN A 133 -2.42 5.65 -34.30
C GLN A 133 -3.22 4.35 -34.29
N PHE A 134 -3.46 3.79 -33.09
CA PHE A 134 -4.28 2.58 -32.96
C PHE A 134 -5.73 2.85 -33.36
N LEU A 135 -6.33 3.93 -32.86
CA LEU A 135 -7.71 4.31 -33.15
C LEU A 135 -7.90 4.78 -34.60
N SER A 136 -6.87 5.37 -35.22
CA SER A 136 -6.91 5.79 -36.62
C SER A 136 -6.76 4.64 -37.62
N ARG A 137 -6.36 3.44 -37.17
CA ARG A 137 -6.31 2.25 -38.01
C ARG A 137 -7.72 1.90 -38.44
N ARG A 138 -8.01 2.04 -39.73
CA ARG A 138 -9.28 1.58 -40.31
C ARG A 138 -9.40 0.08 -40.02
N LEU A 139 -10.39 -0.30 -39.22
CA LEU A 139 -10.78 -1.68 -39.08
C LEU A 139 -11.09 -2.24 -40.45
N LYS A 140 -10.24 -3.13 -40.95
CA LYS A 140 -10.55 -3.90 -42.17
C LYS A 140 -11.53 -4.98 -41.77
N LEU A 141 -12.82 -4.68 -41.86
CA LEU A 141 -13.87 -5.66 -41.68
C LEU A 141 -13.81 -6.65 -42.85
N LYS A 142 -13.85 -7.93 -42.57
CA LYS A 142 -13.99 -8.97 -43.57
C LYS A 142 -15.47 -9.08 -43.94
N ALA A 143 -15.76 -9.39 -45.20
CA ALA A 143 -17.10 -9.70 -45.61
C ALA A 143 -17.65 -10.89 -44.80
N GLY A 144 -18.69 -10.66 -44.00
CA GLY A 144 -19.25 -11.66 -43.08
C GLY A 144 -19.03 -11.42 -41.61
N ASP A 145 -18.27 -10.38 -41.20
CA ASP A 145 -18.15 -10.00 -39.79
C ASP A 145 -19.48 -9.33 -39.37
N GLU A 146 -20.17 -9.95 -38.41
CA GLU A 146 -21.31 -9.35 -37.72
C GLU A 146 -20.80 -8.56 -36.50
N PHE A 147 -21.24 -7.31 -36.40
CA PHE A 147 -20.93 -6.46 -35.23
C PHE A 147 -22.17 -5.72 -34.76
N VAL A 148 -22.28 -5.58 -33.48
CA VAL A 148 -23.35 -4.79 -32.84
C VAL A 148 -22.77 -3.43 -32.48
N VAL A 149 -23.38 -2.38 -33.05
CA VAL A 149 -23.09 -1.01 -32.64
C VAL A 149 -23.83 -0.78 -31.31
N VAL A 150 -23.09 -0.57 -30.24
CA VAL A 150 -23.64 -0.15 -28.95
C VAL A 150 -23.43 1.36 -28.85
N ASP A 151 -24.52 2.11 -28.96
CA ASP A 151 -24.47 3.53 -28.68
C ASP A 151 -24.16 3.71 -27.18
N ALA A 152 -23.11 4.44 -26.88
CA ALA A 152 -22.78 4.82 -25.52
C ALA A 152 -23.57 6.10 -25.21
N ASP A 153 -24.60 5.97 -24.37
CA ASP A 153 -25.32 7.10 -23.75
C ASP A 153 -24.45 7.80 -22.68
#